data_5ee3ed7d41f5838c3fe4e6ed41fef376
#
_entry.id   5ee3ed7d41f5838c3fe4e6ed41fef376
#
_cell.length_a   1.000
_cell.length_b   1.000
_cell.length_c   1.000
_cell.angle_alpha   90.00
_cell.angle_beta   90.00
_cell.angle_gamma   90.00
#
_symmetry.space_group_name_H-M   'P 1'
#
loop_
_entity.id
_entity.type
_entity.pdbx_description
1 polymer ?
#
loop_
_entity_poly.entity_id
_entity_poly.type
_entity_poly.pdbx_seq_one_letter_code
_entity_poly.pdbx_strand_id
1 'polypeptide(L)'
;MTPIDLEPVERVRVTVLMDNVTDLLIPDEGRVTRYNAPKALAESAPRVPAQFAARDVPDTLIAEHGFSALVRVEKGGRERTLLFDTGVSPNGAVENMRRR
;
A
#
# COMPACT_ATOMS: atom_id res chain seq x y z
N MET A 1 -0.34 -11.37 -34.62
CA MET A 1 -1.16 -11.35 -33.36
C MET A 1 -2.35 -10.43 -33.59
N THR A 2 -3.55 -10.90 -33.38
CA THR A 2 -4.74 -10.07 -33.50
C THR A 2 -4.81 -9.15 -32.27
N PRO A 3 -4.96 -7.84 -32.43
CA PRO A 3 -5.15 -6.95 -31.29
C PRO A 3 -6.38 -7.38 -30.47
N ILE A 4 -6.24 -7.36 -29.16
CA ILE A 4 -7.38 -7.52 -28.26
C ILE A 4 -8.05 -6.15 -28.20
N ASP A 5 -9.30 -6.08 -28.63
CA ASP A 5 -10.10 -4.87 -28.49
C ASP A 5 -10.55 -4.75 -27.03
N LEU A 6 -9.99 -3.77 -26.32
CA LEU A 6 -10.30 -3.49 -24.92
C LEU A 6 -11.18 -2.25 -24.85
N GLU A 7 -12.32 -2.39 -24.20
CA GLU A 7 -13.19 -1.24 -23.93
C GLU A 7 -12.52 -0.27 -22.93
N PRO A 8 -12.55 1.04 -23.17
CA PRO A 8 -12.02 2.02 -22.24
C PRO A 8 -12.81 2.03 -20.93
N VAL A 9 -12.13 2.38 -19.87
CA VAL A 9 -12.71 2.57 -18.52
C VAL A 9 -12.68 4.05 -18.15
N GLU A 10 -13.53 4.45 -17.21
CA GLU A 10 -13.67 5.87 -16.82
C GLU A 10 -12.56 6.27 -15.84
N ARG A 11 -12.16 5.35 -14.95
CA ARG A 11 -11.14 5.60 -13.95
C ARG A 11 -10.38 4.34 -13.59
N VAL A 12 -9.09 4.51 -13.40
CA VAL A 12 -8.22 3.51 -12.80
C VAL A 12 -7.53 4.14 -11.59
N ARG A 13 -7.58 3.44 -10.45
CA ARG A 13 -6.82 3.81 -9.26
C ARG A 13 -5.91 2.65 -8.89
N VAL A 14 -4.62 2.93 -8.80
CA VAL A 14 -3.62 1.96 -8.36
C VAL A 14 -3.15 2.36 -6.97
N THR A 15 -3.23 1.43 -6.03
CA THR A 15 -2.74 1.61 -4.67
C THR A 15 -1.65 0.59 -4.43
N VAL A 16 -0.42 1.04 -4.27
CA VAL A 16 0.70 0.18 -3.89
C VAL A 16 0.53 -0.23 -2.44
N LEU A 17 0.52 -1.52 -2.18
CA LEU A 17 0.39 -2.12 -0.84
C LEU A 17 1.73 -2.60 -0.30
N MET A 18 2.58 -3.12 -1.17
CA MET A 18 3.87 -3.69 -0.83
C MET A 18 4.90 -3.29 -1.87
N ASP A 19 6.07 -2.92 -1.43
CA ASP A 19 7.23 -2.68 -2.28
C ASP A 19 8.49 -3.25 -1.60
N ASN A 20 9.57 -3.39 -2.35
CA ASN A 20 10.86 -3.87 -1.86
C ASN A 20 11.50 -2.94 -0.83
N VAL A 21 11.12 -1.67 -0.85
CA VAL A 21 11.68 -0.63 0.00
C VAL A 21 10.57 0.19 0.62
N THR A 22 10.68 0.47 1.91
CA THR A 22 9.94 1.54 2.56
C THR A 22 10.94 2.55 3.11
N ASP A 23 10.77 3.82 2.73
CA ASP A 23 11.57 4.91 3.25
C ASP A 23 10.68 5.87 4.05
N LEU A 24 10.84 5.81 5.35
CA LEU A 24 10.06 6.60 6.30
C LEU A 24 10.61 8.03 6.50
N LEU A 25 11.75 8.35 5.91
CA LEU A 25 12.42 9.64 6.10
C LEU A 25 12.17 10.61 4.94
N ILE A 26 11.68 10.13 3.81
CA ILE A 26 11.39 10.98 2.66
C ILE A 26 10.13 11.80 2.95
N PRO A 27 10.21 13.14 2.92
CA PRO A 27 9.05 14.02 3.13
C PRO A 27 8.10 14.00 1.93
N ASP A 28 6.92 14.56 2.13
CA ASP A 28 5.97 14.83 1.04
C ASP A 28 6.58 15.82 0.03
N GLU A 29 6.28 15.63 -1.25
CA GLU A 29 6.80 16.47 -2.32
C GLU A 29 5.72 16.76 -3.37
N GLY A 30 5.38 18.03 -3.53
CA GLY A 30 4.38 18.47 -4.50
C GLY A 30 3.02 17.78 -4.31
N ARG A 31 2.64 16.96 -5.28
CA ARG A 31 1.38 16.18 -5.22
C ARG A 31 1.54 14.78 -4.61
N VAL A 32 2.75 14.44 -4.21
CA VAL A 32 3.06 13.11 -3.66
C VAL A 32 2.99 13.18 -2.16
N THR A 33 2.05 12.44 -1.58
CA THR A 33 1.96 12.22 -0.14
C THR A 33 2.58 10.87 0.18
N ARG A 34 3.52 10.86 1.11
CA ARG A 34 4.24 9.67 1.53
C ARG A 34 3.87 9.30 2.96
N TYR A 35 3.95 8.02 3.24
CA TYR A 35 3.88 7.52 4.60
C TYR A 35 5.28 7.68 5.22
N ASN A 36 5.46 8.64 6.10
CA ASN A 36 6.76 8.91 6.73
C ASN A 36 6.71 8.86 8.26
N ALA A 37 7.87 8.66 8.88
CA ALA A 37 7.98 8.49 10.32
C ALA A 37 7.45 9.68 11.13
N PRO A 38 7.72 10.95 10.80
CA PRO A 38 7.15 12.08 11.53
C PRO A 38 5.63 12.07 11.52
N LYS A 39 5.01 11.76 10.40
CA LYS A 39 3.57 11.66 10.25
C LYS A 39 3.01 10.47 11.04
N ALA A 40 3.62 9.31 10.93
CA ALA A 40 3.24 8.11 11.67
C ALA A 40 3.36 8.27 13.19
N LEU A 41 4.31 9.08 13.65
CA LEU A 41 4.49 9.39 15.07
C LEU A 41 3.53 10.46 15.58
N ALA A 42 3.17 11.43 14.73
CA ALA A 42 2.28 12.53 15.08
C ALA A 42 0.79 12.15 14.98
N GLU A 43 0.43 11.38 13.98
CA GLU A 43 -0.90 10.83 13.84
C GLU A 43 -1.04 9.60 14.76
N SER A 44 -2.23 9.38 15.28
CA SER A 44 -2.55 8.25 16.18
C SER A 44 -2.48 6.89 15.47
N ALA A 45 -1.32 6.58 14.88
CA ALA A 45 -1.07 5.25 14.33
C ALA A 45 -1.25 4.22 15.46
N PRO A 46 -1.89 3.10 15.18
CA PRO A 46 -1.99 2.01 16.13
C PRO A 46 -0.60 1.66 16.68
N ARG A 47 -0.51 1.45 17.96
CA ARG A 47 0.74 1.06 18.61
C ARG A 47 0.68 -0.40 18.97
N VAL A 48 1.78 -1.09 18.75
CA VAL A 48 1.94 -2.51 19.04
C VAL A 48 3.16 -2.74 19.91
N PRO A 49 3.15 -3.75 20.79
CA PRO A 49 4.32 -4.12 21.56
C PRO A 49 5.50 -4.46 20.65
N ALA A 50 6.64 -3.84 20.87
CA ALA A 50 7.86 -4.21 20.17
C ALA A 50 8.36 -5.57 20.69
N GLN A 51 8.71 -6.48 19.80
CA GLN A 51 9.10 -7.84 20.15
C GLN A 51 10.33 -7.91 21.07
N PHE A 52 11.27 -6.98 20.91
CA PHE A 52 12.54 -6.97 21.64
C PHE A 52 12.80 -5.69 22.43
N ALA A 53 11.78 -4.88 22.64
CA ALA A 53 11.90 -3.65 23.42
C ALA A 53 10.73 -3.53 24.39
N ALA A 54 10.99 -3.09 25.61
CA ALA A 54 9.97 -2.89 26.64
C ALA A 54 9.14 -1.61 26.37
N ARG A 55 8.69 -1.41 25.15
CA ARG A 55 7.87 -0.26 24.75
C ARG A 55 7.00 -0.58 23.53
N ASP A 56 5.91 0.14 23.41
CA ASP A 56 5.10 0.11 22.20
C ASP A 56 5.73 0.98 21.10
N VAL A 57 5.58 0.51 19.87
CA VAL A 57 6.03 1.19 18.66
C VAL A 57 4.86 1.41 17.72
N PRO A 58 4.90 2.43 16.85
CA PRO A 58 3.88 2.60 15.81
C PRO A 58 3.83 1.37 14.90
N ASP A 59 2.62 0.91 14.58
CA ASP A 59 2.40 -0.15 13.59
C ASP A 59 2.44 0.47 12.19
N THR A 60 3.62 0.46 11.59
CA THR A 60 3.90 1.11 10.30
C THR A 60 3.79 0.13 9.14
N LEU A 61 3.76 0.68 7.91
CA LEU A 61 3.84 -0.13 6.71
C LEU A 61 5.14 -0.94 6.70
N ILE A 62 5.03 -2.16 6.23
CA ILE A 62 6.16 -3.07 6.05
C ILE A 62 6.56 -3.16 4.58
N ALA A 63 7.84 -3.41 4.33
CA ALA A 63 8.37 -3.77 3.02
C ALA A 63 8.85 -5.22 3.05
N GLU A 64 8.75 -5.87 1.90
CA GLU A 64 9.28 -7.21 1.70
C GLU A 64 9.76 -7.37 0.26
N HIS A 65 10.50 -8.45 -0.01
CA HIS A 65 10.88 -8.76 -1.39
C HIS A 65 9.64 -9.14 -2.21
N GLY A 66 9.25 -8.27 -3.11
CA GLY A 66 8.05 -8.42 -3.93
C GLY A 66 7.29 -7.10 -4.10
N PHE A 67 6.19 -7.18 -4.83
CA PHE A 67 5.35 -6.03 -5.13
C PHE A 67 3.88 -6.43 -5.05
N SER A 68 3.06 -5.60 -4.41
CA SER A 68 1.62 -5.80 -4.36
C SER A 68 0.89 -4.49 -4.62
N ALA A 69 -0.14 -4.55 -5.44
CA ALA A 69 -0.97 -3.41 -5.77
C ALA A 69 -2.45 -3.77 -5.81
N LEU A 70 -3.26 -2.87 -5.30
CA LEU A 70 -4.71 -2.92 -5.45
C LEU A 70 -5.09 -2.05 -6.65
N VAL A 71 -5.68 -2.65 -7.67
CA VAL A 71 -6.13 -1.95 -8.87
C VAL A 71 -7.65 -1.86 -8.83
N ARG A 72 -8.19 -0.65 -8.77
CA ARG A 72 -9.61 -0.37 -8.85
C ARG A 72 -9.94 0.24 -10.19
N VAL A 73 -10.92 -0.34 -10.86
CA VAL A 73 -11.39 0.08 -12.18
C VAL A 73 -12.86 0.44 -12.10
N GLU A 74 -13.21 1.61 -12.59
CA GLU A 74 -14.57 2.13 -12.59
C GLU A 74 -15.08 2.30 -14.02
N LYS A 75 -16.29 1.77 -14.28
CA LYS A 75 -17.01 1.94 -15.53
C LYS A 75 -18.52 1.84 -15.30
N GLY A 76 -19.28 2.81 -15.81
CA GLY A 76 -20.76 2.82 -15.74
C GLY A 76 -21.28 2.76 -14.30
N GLY A 77 -20.66 3.47 -13.36
CA GLY A 77 -21.02 3.46 -11.95
C GLY A 77 -20.73 2.15 -11.21
N ARG A 78 -19.99 1.24 -11.83
CA ARG A 78 -19.56 -0.03 -11.22
C ARG A 78 -18.05 0.00 -10.98
N GLU A 79 -17.65 -0.42 -9.79
CA GLU A 79 -16.24 -0.60 -9.44
C GLU A 79 -15.88 -2.08 -9.40
N ARG A 80 -14.70 -2.40 -9.92
CA ARG A 80 -14.06 -3.72 -9.81
C ARG A 80 -12.68 -3.52 -9.20
N THR A 81 -12.32 -4.42 -8.31
CA THR A 81 -11.04 -4.41 -7.62
C THR A 81 -10.29 -5.71 -7.93
N LEU A 82 -9.02 -5.55 -8.31
CA LEU A 82 -8.08 -6.64 -8.50
C LEU A 82 -6.92 -6.46 -7.54
N LEU A 83 -6.47 -7.56 -6.95
CA LEU A 83 -5.22 -7.61 -6.21
C LEU A 83 -4.15 -8.24 -7.10
N PHE A 84 -3.08 -7.51 -7.33
CA PHE A 84 -1.85 -8.03 -7.91
C PHE A 84 -0.84 -8.21 -6.77
N ASP A 85 -0.35 -9.43 -6.58
CA ASP A 85 0.55 -9.75 -5.48
C ASP A 85 1.64 -10.72 -5.94
N THR A 86 2.89 -10.32 -5.77
CA THR A 86 4.09 -11.14 -5.98
C THR A 86 4.95 -11.21 -4.72
N GLY A 87 4.41 -10.80 -3.58
CA GLY A 87 5.09 -10.83 -2.29
C GLY A 87 5.41 -12.26 -1.83
N VAL A 88 6.41 -12.36 -0.98
CA VAL A 88 6.88 -13.67 -0.48
C VAL A 88 6.19 -14.06 0.83
N SER A 89 5.69 -13.10 1.60
CA SER A 89 4.99 -13.40 2.84
C SER A 89 3.52 -13.74 2.58
N PRO A 90 2.93 -14.65 3.35
CA PRO A 90 1.54 -15.05 3.16
C PRO A 90 0.54 -13.94 3.50
N ASN A 91 0.94 -12.94 4.28
CA ASN A 91 0.03 -11.94 4.84
C ASN A 91 0.43 -10.49 4.55
N GLY A 92 1.57 -10.22 3.91
CA GLY A 92 2.15 -8.89 3.77
C GLY A 92 1.19 -7.87 3.15
N ALA A 93 0.58 -8.19 2.03
CA ALA A 93 -0.39 -7.32 1.36
C ALA A 93 -1.60 -7.02 2.27
N VAL A 94 -2.14 -8.02 2.95
CA VAL A 94 -3.29 -7.87 3.86
C VAL A 94 -2.93 -7.03 5.07
N GLU A 95 -1.75 -7.23 5.64
CA GLU A 95 -1.27 -6.44 6.77
C GLU A 95 -1.14 -4.96 6.40
N ASN A 96 -0.58 -4.66 5.25
CA ASN A 96 -0.47 -3.27 4.79
C ASN A 96 -1.84 -2.67 4.40
N MET A 97 -2.78 -3.46 3.90
CA MET A 97 -4.15 -2.98 3.69
C MET A 97 -4.83 -2.54 5.00
N ARG A 98 -4.56 -3.22 6.11
CA ARG A 98 -5.13 -2.87 7.43
C ARG A 98 -4.50 -1.62 8.04
N ARG A 99 -3.25 -1.31 7.67
CA ARG A 99 -2.50 -0.16 8.19
C ARG A 99 -2.75 1.15 7.45
N ARG A 100 -3.53 1.11 6.40
CA ARG A 100 -3.83 2.28 5.54
C ARG A 100 -5.05 3.03 5.98
#